data_987b2e65eb6aea5fa27be75b4dd6f584
#
_entry.id   987b2e65eb6aea5fa27be75b4dd6f584
#
_cell.length_a   1.000
_cell.length_b   1.000
_cell.length_c   1.000
_cell.angle_alpha   90.00
_cell.angle_beta   90.00
_cell.angle_gamma   90.00
#
_symmetry.space_group_name_H-M   'P 1'
#
loop_
_entity.id
_entity.type
_entity.pdbx_description
1 polymer ?
#
loop_
_entity_poly.entity_id
_entity_poly.type
_entity_poly.pdbx_seq_one_letter_code
_entity_poly.pdbx_strand_id
1 'polypeptide(L)'
;KNGRKVLLSGYEADLSYFSRFNRKVPSEEELKAKLGEKRMGMETVLLAHNPMFFPVYKKWGADLTFSGHLHGGYIRIPGIGGVISPQFQLFPKYDRGIFEEEGHWLCVSAGLGDHTISPRFFNSPELPVVTWYG
;
A
#
# COMPACT_ATOMS: atom_id res chain seq x y z
N LYS A 1 6.79 24.03 -4.53
CA LYS A 1 6.82 25.29 -5.27
C LYS A 1 5.60 26.19 -4.99
N ASN A 2 4.43 25.68 -4.65
CA ASN A 2 3.17 26.45 -4.53
C ASN A 2 2.73 26.72 -3.07
N GLY A 3 3.62 26.59 -2.08
CA GLY A 3 3.28 26.85 -0.67
C GLY A 3 2.30 25.85 -0.05
N ARG A 4 1.93 24.79 -0.75
CA ARG A 4 1.07 23.72 -0.20
C ARG A 4 1.83 22.97 0.89
N LYS A 5 1.14 22.71 1.99
CA LYS A 5 1.67 21.92 3.10
C LYS A 5 1.31 20.48 2.90
N VAL A 6 2.29 19.60 3.00
CA VAL A 6 2.10 18.15 2.92
C VAL A 6 2.43 17.55 4.28
N LEU A 7 1.54 16.74 4.81
CA LEU A 7 1.78 15.91 5.98
C LEU A 7 2.28 14.53 5.51
N LEU A 8 3.49 14.18 5.90
CA LEU A 8 4.01 12.83 5.69
C LEU A 8 3.87 12.03 6.99
N SER A 9 3.17 10.91 6.91
CA SER A 9 2.93 10.02 8.05
C SER A 9 3.37 8.60 7.72
N GLY A 10 3.80 7.86 8.74
CA GLY A 10 4.17 6.45 8.63
C GLY A 10 3.28 5.59 9.52
N TYR A 11 2.63 4.57 8.97
CA TYR A 11 1.83 3.60 9.72
C TYR A 11 2.53 2.24 9.75
N GLU A 12 2.86 1.81 10.95
CA GLU A 12 3.34 0.46 11.22
C GLU A 12 2.20 -0.38 11.80
N ALA A 13 1.76 -1.36 11.02
CA ALA A 13 0.75 -2.31 11.44
C ALA A 13 1.34 -3.34 12.41
N ASP A 14 0.54 -3.78 13.38
CA ASP A 14 0.93 -4.84 14.29
C ASP A 14 1.22 -6.16 13.55
N LEU A 15 2.20 -6.93 14.02
CA LEU A 15 2.60 -8.19 13.40
C LEU A 15 1.45 -9.21 13.30
N SER A 16 0.45 -9.11 14.18
CA SER A 16 -0.73 -9.96 14.14
C SER A 16 -1.54 -9.84 12.85
N TYR A 17 -1.47 -8.69 12.16
CA TYR A 17 -2.12 -8.47 10.87
C TYR A 17 -1.46 -9.22 9.70
N PHE A 18 -0.24 -9.71 9.89
CA PHE A 18 0.52 -10.44 8.86
C PHE A 18 0.41 -11.96 9.02
N SER A 19 -0.36 -12.45 9.99
CA SER A 19 -0.60 -13.88 10.17
C SER A 19 -1.38 -14.46 8.99
N ARG A 20 -0.92 -15.61 8.48
CA ARG A 20 -1.55 -16.34 7.35
C ARG A 20 -3.02 -16.72 7.60
N PHE A 21 -3.38 -16.92 8.85
CA PHE A 21 -4.71 -17.38 9.26
C PHE A 21 -5.61 -16.26 9.78
N ASN A 22 -5.07 -15.07 9.99
CA ASN A 22 -5.79 -13.96 10.56
C ASN A 22 -5.93 -12.84 9.53
N ARG A 23 -7.15 -12.68 8.99
CA ARG A 23 -7.49 -11.63 8.03
C ARG A 23 -7.99 -10.37 8.73
N LYS A 24 -7.47 -10.07 9.92
CA LYS A 24 -7.80 -8.81 10.59
C LYS A 24 -7.35 -7.63 9.74
N VAL A 25 -8.16 -6.59 9.77
CA VAL A 25 -7.89 -5.30 9.15
C VAL A 25 -7.86 -4.27 10.27
N PRO A 26 -6.91 -3.34 10.31
CA PRO A 26 -6.91 -2.28 11.31
C PRO A 26 -8.19 -1.45 11.20
N SER A 27 -8.62 -0.85 12.32
CA SER A 27 -9.74 0.07 12.29
C SER A 27 -9.29 1.50 12.03
N GLU A 28 -10.23 2.37 11.67
CA GLU A 28 -9.96 3.80 11.53
C GLU A 28 -9.50 4.41 12.86
N GLU A 29 -10.12 3.97 13.97
CA GLU A 29 -9.78 4.41 15.32
C GLU A 29 -8.34 4.03 15.70
N GLU A 30 -7.87 2.85 15.27
CA GLU A 30 -6.48 2.44 15.47
C GLU A 30 -5.52 3.38 14.72
N LEU A 31 -5.84 3.71 13.46
CA LEU A 31 -5.04 4.66 12.70
C LEU A 31 -5.04 6.03 13.37
N LYS A 32 -6.19 6.52 13.81
CA LYS A 32 -6.30 7.79 14.55
C LYS A 32 -5.51 7.79 15.84
N ALA A 33 -5.53 6.69 16.58
CA ALA A 33 -4.76 6.56 17.81
C ALA A 33 -3.24 6.61 17.58
N LYS A 34 -2.77 6.04 16.46
CA LYS A 34 -1.33 6.00 16.11
C LYS A 34 -0.83 7.25 15.38
N LEU A 35 -1.64 7.81 14.50
CA LEU A 35 -1.25 8.88 13.57
C LEU A 35 -1.84 10.25 13.93
N GLY A 36 -2.83 10.27 14.82
CA GLY A 36 -3.68 11.44 15.06
C GLY A 36 -4.79 11.60 14.01
N GLU A 37 -5.58 12.64 14.14
CA GLU A 37 -6.61 13.00 13.17
C GLU A 37 -5.99 13.64 11.92
N LYS A 38 -6.64 13.47 10.76
CA LYS A 38 -6.25 14.17 9.52
C LYS A 38 -6.23 15.69 9.78
N ARG A 39 -5.16 16.34 9.39
CA ARG A 39 -5.04 17.81 9.49
C ARG A 39 -5.75 18.47 8.32
N MET A 40 -6.72 19.30 8.61
CA MET A 40 -7.45 20.07 7.61
C MET A 40 -6.52 21.02 6.84
N GLY A 41 -6.75 21.15 5.53
CA GLY A 41 -5.98 22.05 4.67
C GLY A 41 -4.54 21.59 4.35
N MET A 42 -4.22 20.33 4.65
CA MET A 42 -2.95 19.71 4.27
C MET A 42 -3.21 18.46 3.45
N GLU A 43 -2.43 18.28 2.41
CA GLU A 43 -2.37 17.01 1.68
C GLU A 43 -1.62 15.98 2.52
N THR A 44 -2.15 14.78 2.63
CA THR A 44 -1.62 13.72 3.50
C THR A 44 -1.05 12.58 2.68
N VAL A 45 0.26 12.38 2.80
CA VAL A 45 0.97 11.24 2.25
C VAL A 45 1.20 10.21 3.34
N LEU A 46 0.71 9.00 3.14
CA LEU A 46 0.86 7.88 4.06
C LEU A 46 1.86 6.85 3.53
N LEU A 47 2.86 6.52 4.33
CA LEU A 47 3.73 5.37 4.11
C LEU A 47 3.19 4.22 4.94
N ALA A 48 2.68 3.17 4.29
CA ALA A 48 2.07 2.03 4.97
C ALA A 48 2.37 0.74 4.21
N HIS A 49 2.88 -0.26 4.92
CA HIS A 49 3.46 -1.45 4.28
C HIS A 49 2.43 -2.28 3.51
N ASN A 50 1.24 -2.52 4.07
CA ASN A 50 0.25 -3.44 3.49
C ASN A 50 -0.81 -2.69 2.65
N PRO A 51 -0.84 -2.87 1.31
CA PRO A 51 -1.80 -2.20 0.45
C PRO A 51 -3.24 -2.68 0.63
N MET A 52 -3.45 -3.86 1.21
CA MET A 52 -4.80 -4.41 1.44
C MET A 52 -5.62 -3.61 2.45
N PHE A 53 -4.96 -2.75 3.23
CA PHE A 53 -5.62 -1.87 4.19
C PHE A 53 -5.98 -0.51 3.59
N PHE A 54 -5.81 -0.32 2.30
CA PHE A 54 -6.13 0.93 1.61
C PHE A 54 -7.54 1.48 1.89
N PRO A 55 -8.60 0.65 1.98
CA PRO A 55 -9.92 1.16 2.38
C PRO A 55 -9.94 1.87 3.74
N VAL A 56 -9.09 1.45 4.68
CA VAL A 56 -8.97 2.11 5.99
C VAL A 56 -8.10 3.36 5.91
N TYR A 57 -7.05 3.32 5.11
CA TYR A 57 -6.19 4.50 4.87
C TYR A 57 -6.97 5.65 4.26
N LYS A 58 -7.86 5.36 3.28
CA LYS A 58 -8.80 6.34 2.72
C LYS A 58 -9.70 6.94 3.78
N LYS A 59 -10.35 6.09 4.61
CA LYS A 59 -11.24 6.54 5.67
C LYS A 59 -10.54 7.44 6.67
N TRP A 60 -9.31 7.11 7.05
CA TRP A 60 -8.50 7.98 7.90
C TRP A 60 -8.16 9.31 7.22
N GLY A 61 -8.12 9.35 5.88
CA GLY A 61 -7.95 10.55 5.09
C GLY A 61 -6.58 10.69 4.40
N ALA A 62 -5.88 9.59 4.11
CA ALA A 62 -4.69 9.61 3.27
C ALA A 62 -5.09 10.01 1.83
N ASP A 63 -4.51 11.08 1.30
CA ASP A 63 -4.73 11.50 -0.09
C ASP A 63 -3.86 10.67 -1.04
N LEU A 64 -2.63 10.34 -0.64
CA LEU A 64 -1.73 9.44 -1.36
C LEU A 64 -1.11 8.44 -0.38
N THR A 65 -1.16 7.17 -0.71
CA THR A 65 -0.53 6.09 0.07
C THR A 65 0.55 5.40 -0.75
N PHE A 66 1.71 5.17 -0.15
CA PHE A 66 2.75 4.31 -0.69
C PHE A 66 2.78 2.99 0.09
N SER A 67 2.75 1.89 -0.65
CA SER A 67 2.77 0.53 -0.08
C SER A 67 3.70 -0.39 -0.86
N GLY A 68 4.03 -1.52 -0.24
CA GLY A 68 4.81 -2.59 -0.85
C GLY A 68 4.21 -3.95 -0.51
N HIS A 69 4.90 -4.76 0.32
CA HIS A 69 4.48 -6.02 0.93
C HIS A 69 4.19 -7.17 -0.02
N LEU A 70 3.39 -6.97 -1.07
CA LEU A 70 2.95 -8.05 -1.96
C LEU A 70 3.98 -8.41 -3.01
N HIS A 71 5.05 -7.62 -3.15
CA HIS A 71 6.13 -7.79 -4.13
C HIS A 71 5.64 -8.06 -5.56
N GLY A 72 4.43 -7.61 -5.91
CA GLY A 72 3.76 -7.89 -7.18
C GLY A 72 3.24 -9.32 -7.34
N GLY A 73 3.28 -10.12 -6.26
CA GLY A 73 2.95 -11.55 -6.23
C GLY A 73 4.13 -12.46 -6.60
N TYR A 74 4.07 -13.75 -6.22
CA TYR A 74 5.10 -14.74 -6.60
C TYR A 74 5.10 -15.01 -8.10
N ILE A 75 3.92 -15.07 -8.70
CA ILE A 75 3.72 -15.32 -10.13
C ILE A 75 2.84 -14.19 -10.66
N ARG A 76 3.29 -13.59 -11.76
CA ARG A 76 2.52 -12.57 -12.48
C ARG A 76 2.18 -13.07 -13.87
N ILE A 77 0.94 -12.90 -14.29
CA ILE A 77 0.52 -13.18 -15.67
C ILE A 77 0.35 -11.84 -16.40
N PRO A 78 1.06 -11.63 -17.51
CA PRO A 78 0.88 -10.44 -18.33
C PRO A 78 -0.60 -10.22 -18.68
N GLY A 79 -1.12 -9.02 -18.44
CA GLY A 79 -2.52 -8.66 -18.71
C GLY A 79 -3.53 -9.05 -17.61
N ILE A 80 -3.16 -9.93 -16.66
CA ILE A 80 -4.05 -10.36 -15.56
C ILE A 80 -3.59 -9.77 -14.23
N GLY A 81 -2.28 -9.73 -13.97
CA GLY A 81 -1.72 -9.25 -12.71
C GLY A 81 -1.09 -10.35 -11.86
N GLY A 82 -0.90 -10.08 -10.57
CA GLY A 82 -0.37 -11.04 -9.60
C GLY A 82 -1.37 -12.16 -9.33
N VAL A 83 -0.92 -13.42 -9.44
CA VAL A 83 -1.80 -14.59 -9.23
C VAL A 83 -1.87 -14.98 -7.78
N ILE A 84 -0.74 -14.99 -7.08
CA ILE A 84 -0.65 -15.41 -5.67
C ILE A 84 0.21 -14.42 -4.91
N SER A 85 -0.33 -13.85 -3.83
CA SER A 85 0.42 -13.01 -2.90
C SER A 85 1.30 -13.84 -1.96
N PRO A 86 2.28 -13.24 -1.26
CA PRO A 86 3.04 -13.91 -0.20
C PRO A 86 2.18 -14.51 0.93
N GLN A 87 0.96 -14.00 1.10
CA GLN A 87 -0.03 -14.49 2.07
C GLN A 87 -0.99 -15.52 1.46
N PHE A 88 -0.66 -16.11 0.28
CA PHE A 88 -1.49 -17.07 -0.45
C PHE A 88 -2.88 -16.54 -0.84
N GLN A 89 -3.02 -15.23 -0.97
CA GLN A 89 -4.22 -14.64 -1.54
C GLN A 89 -4.17 -14.74 -3.06
N LEU A 90 -5.21 -15.30 -3.65
CA LEU A 90 -5.37 -15.37 -5.10
C LEU A 90 -5.86 -14.02 -5.63
N PHE A 91 -5.24 -13.54 -6.71
CA PHE A 91 -5.59 -12.31 -7.42
C PHE A 91 -5.79 -11.10 -6.49
N PRO A 92 -4.75 -10.70 -5.74
CA PRO A 92 -4.87 -9.57 -4.82
C PRO A 92 -5.22 -8.29 -5.60
N LYS A 93 -6.20 -7.54 -5.10
CA LYS A 93 -6.72 -6.32 -5.76
C LYS A 93 -5.63 -5.27 -5.99
N TYR A 94 -4.72 -5.10 -5.03
CA TYR A 94 -3.66 -4.09 -5.06
C TYR A 94 -2.29 -4.73 -5.14
N ASP A 95 -2.02 -5.44 -6.23
CA ASP A 95 -0.80 -6.22 -6.37
C ASP A 95 0.45 -5.37 -6.70
N ARG A 96 0.34 -4.44 -7.64
CA ARG A 96 1.41 -3.56 -8.12
C ARG A 96 0.84 -2.45 -9.00
N GLY A 97 1.37 -1.24 -8.89
CA GLY A 97 1.02 -0.10 -9.74
C GLY A 97 0.31 1.00 -8.98
N ILE A 98 -0.43 1.82 -9.70
CA ILE A 98 -1.16 2.95 -9.14
C ILE A 98 -2.66 2.65 -9.22
N PHE A 99 -3.33 2.84 -8.11
CA PHE A 99 -4.77 2.67 -7.96
C PHE A 99 -5.38 3.99 -7.48
N GLU A 100 -6.56 4.29 -7.95
CA GLU A 100 -7.33 5.46 -7.53
C GLU A 100 -8.72 4.99 -7.10
N GLU A 101 -9.16 5.43 -5.94
CA GLU A 101 -10.51 5.21 -5.44
C GLU A 101 -11.02 6.46 -4.71
N GLU A 102 -12.11 7.02 -5.20
CA GLU A 102 -12.80 8.15 -4.56
C GLU A 102 -11.90 9.37 -4.33
N GLY A 103 -10.96 9.63 -5.25
CA GLY A 103 -10.00 10.73 -5.13
C GLY A 103 -8.79 10.44 -4.24
N HIS A 104 -8.67 9.21 -3.72
CA HIS A 104 -7.52 8.75 -2.94
C HIS A 104 -6.63 7.85 -3.79
N TRP A 105 -5.31 8.02 -3.67
CA TRP A 105 -4.32 7.34 -4.49
C TRP A 105 -3.53 6.32 -3.68
N LEU A 106 -3.26 5.18 -4.29
CA LEU A 106 -2.39 4.15 -3.73
C LEU A 106 -1.33 3.77 -4.78
N CYS A 107 -0.06 3.93 -4.42
CA CYS A 107 1.08 3.45 -5.20
C CYS A 107 1.64 2.19 -4.52
N VAL A 108 1.57 1.05 -5.21
CA VAL A 108 2.11 -0.22 -4.72
C VAL A 108 3.35 -0.58 -5.50
N SER A 109 4.48 -0.71 -4.81
CA SER A 109 5.75 -1.14 -5.37
C SER A 109 5.97 -2.63 -5.23
N ALA A 110 6.48 -3.27 -6.28
CA ALA A 110 7.01 -4.63 -6.18
C ALA A 110 8.36 -4.68 -5.43
N GLY A 111 9.01 -3.53 -5.22
CA GLY A 111 10.28 -3.42 -4.50
C GLY A 111 11.46 -4.06 -5.22
N LEU A 112 12.64 -3.88 -4.64
CA LEU A 112 13.91 -4.42 -5.15
C LEU A 112 14.31 -5.76 -4.49
N GLY A 113 13.79 -6.02 -3.27
CA GLY A 113 14.14 -7.20 -2.49
C GLY A 113 13.39 -8.46 -2.91
N ASP A 114 13.99 -9.62 -2.65
CA ASP A 114 13.35 -10.92 -2.81
C ASP A 114 12.70 -11.39 -1.53
N HIS A 115 11.67 -12.21 -1.67
CA HIS A 115 11.05 -12.93 -0.56
C HIS A 115 11.79 -14.26 -0.29
N THR A 116 11.42 -14.92 0.81
CA THR A 116 11.93 -16.25 1.23
C THR A 116 11.84 -17.32 0.12
N ILE A 117 10.97 -17.14 -0.86
CA ILE A 117 10.85 -17.99 -2.05
C ILE A 117 11.23 -17.14 -3.27
N SER A 118 12.43 -17.37 -3.80
CA SER A 118 12.90 -16.91 -5.11
C SER A 118 12.77 -18.11 -6.09
N PRO A 119 12.35 -17.93 -7.34
CA PRO A 119 12.42 -16.75 -8.17
C PRO A 119 11.08 -16.03 -8.40
N ARG A 120 11.15 -14.76 -8.83
CA ARG A 120 10.01 -13.98 -9.34
C ARG A 120 9.76 -14.36 -10.79
N PHE A 121 8.57 -14.90 -11.12
CA PHE A 121 8.19 -15.19 -12.50
C PHE A 121 7.41 -14.00 -13.10
N PHE A 122 7.92 -13.43 -14.21
CA PHE A 122 7.37 -12.26 -14.91
C PHE A 122 7.12 -11.04 -14.03
N ASN A 123 7.88 -10.91 -12.96
CA ASN A 123 7.73 -9.87 -11.94
C ASN A 123 9.09 -9.25 -11.60
N SER A 124 9.61 -8.42 -12.49
CA SER A 124 10.90 -7.75 -12.29
C SER A 124 10.89 -6.84 -11.08
N PRO A 125 12.02 -6.75 -10.34
CA PRO A 125 12.20 -5.72 -9.32
C PRO A 125 11.96 -4.31 -9.88
N GLU A 126 11.43 -3.40 -9.07
CA GLU A 126 11.21 -2.02 -9.48
C GLU A 126 11.41 -1.02 -8.35
N LEU A 127 11.78 0.19 -8.75
CA LEU A 127 11.77 1.38 -7.92
C LEU A 127 10.86 2.42 -8.60
N PRO A 128 9.60 2.55 -8.19
CA PRO A 128 8.70 3.53 -8.78
C PRO A 128 9.10 4.95 -8.39
N VAL A 129 9.09 5.85 -9.37
CA VAL A 129 9.21 7.29 -9.15
C VAL A 129 7.85 7.90 -9.43
N VAL A 130 7.26 8.54 -8.43
CA VAL A 130 5.96 9.17 -8.53
C VAL A 130 6.11 10.68 -8.46
N THR A 131 5.57 11.36 -9.46
CA THR A 131 5.44 12.82 -9.44
C THR A 131 3.97 13.16 -9.22
N TRP A 132 3.70 13.88 -8.14
CA TRP A 132 2.36 14.29 -7.79
C TRP A 132 2.15 15.76 -8.09
N TYR A 133 1.20 16.05 -8.97
CA TYR A 133 0.77 17.38 -9.34
C TYR A 133 -0.56 17.65 -8.61
N GLY A 134 -0.50 18.36 -7.50
CA GLY A 134 -1.66 18.77 -6.73
C GLY A 134 -2.16 20.15 -7.09
#